data_595b39ce97b33a755ff5ac6a56a643d7
#
_entry.id   595b39ce97b33a755ff5ac6a56a643d7
#
_cell.length_a   1.000
_cell.length_b   1.000
_cell.length_c   1.000
_cell.angle_alpha   90.00
_cell.angle_beta   90.00
_cell.angle_gamma   90.00
#
_symmetry.space_group_name_H-M   'P 1'
#
loop_
_entity.id
_entity.type
_entity.pdbx_description
1 polymer ?
#
loop_
_entity_poly.entity_id
_entity_poly.type
_entity_poly.pdbx_seq_one_letter_code
_entity_poly.pdbx_strand_id
1 'polypeptide(L)'
;LSILELLGEGNFIIRILPNFDNTIELLSNSEQIRWMDNVQPGYRLHPQLMLGESYTNVAVIPTSDLGYGGYMELALDLLSYGAHDAWCGFSLCQAKISDGSNFLFNTARDGRVLWVEPMFSMQVHNGIARAISGVVSLDSDPSFTLDGSGEMLAIADTGLDRDHPDIAGRVAAIYTQFGLDTSPADSNGGHGTHVTLTAIGDGTSDLSTKGIAPEASVTMYALDYDP
;
A
#
# COMPACT_ATOMS: atom_id res chain seq x y z
N LEU A 1 -5.38 22.66 20.98
CA LEU A 1 -6.22 22.44 19.79
C LEU A 1 -5.33 21.93 18.67
N SER A 2 -5.69 20.80 18.08
CA SER A 2 -5.02 20.23 16.91
C SER A 2 -6.05 20.05 15.80
N ILE A 3 -5.67 20.42 14.56
CA ILE A 3 -6.45 20.04 13.38
C ILE A 3 -5.98 18.63 13.00
N LEU A 4 -6.90 17.66 12.99
CA LEU A 4 -6.61 16.28 12.65
C LEU A 4 -6.79 16.00 11.17
N GLU A 5 -7.81 16.63 10.56
CA GLU A 5 -8.15 16.40 9.16
C GLU A 5 -8.88 17.61 8.58
N LEU A 6 -8.65 17.86 7.29
CA LEU A 6 -9.39 18.82 6.46
C LEU A 6 -10.34 18.02 5.54
N LEU A 7 -11.64 18.14 5.78
CA LEU A 7 -12.68 17.44 5.02
C LEU A 7 -13.11 18.16 3.73
N GLY A 8 -12.43 19.26 3.38
CA GLY A 8 -12.81 20.12 2.25
C GLY A 8 -13.90 21.14 2.60
N GLU A 9 -14.10 22.12 1.72
CA GLU A 9 -15.13 23.18 1.83
C GLU A 9 -15.16 23.92 3.18
N GLY A 10 -14.01 24.00 3.89
CA GLY A 10 -13.90 24.65 5.19
C GLY A 10 -14.38 23.80 6.38
N ASN A 11 -14.53 22.48 6.19
CA ASN A 11 -14.82 21.55 7.27
C ASN A 11 -13.55 20.93 7.82
N PHE A 12 -13.47 20.78 9.14
CA PHE A 12 -12.31 20.25 9.84
C PHE A 12 -12.70 19.27 10.93
N ILE A 13 -11.90 18.23 11.13
CA ILE A 13 -11.90 17.46 12.37
C ILE A 13 -10.79 18.02 13.24
N ILE A 14 -11.13 18.40 14.47
CA ILE A 14 -10.23 19.01 15.44
C ILE A 14 -10.21 18.19 16.73
N ARG A 15 -9.07 18.18 17.41
CA ARG A 15 -8.94 17.66 18.78
C ARG A 15 -8.82 18.82 19.75
N ILE A 16 -9.69 18.83 20.74
CA ILE A 16 -9.63 19.76 21.87
C ILE A 16 -9.07 18.99 23.06
N LEU A 17 -7.96 19.46 23.61
CA LEU A 17 -7.34 18.83 24.78
C LEU A 17 -8.15 19.15 26.06
N PRO A 18 -8.14 18.27 27.07
CA PRO A 18 -8.98 18.39 28.27
C PRO A 18 -8.78 19.69 29.07
N ASN A 19 -7.63 20.34 28.93
CA ASN A 19 -7.31 21.55 29.71
C ASN A 19 -7.78 22.85 29.04
N PHE A 20 -8.57 22.77 27.97
CA PHE A 20 -9.10 23.91 27.20
C PHE A 20 -10.63 23.99 27.26
N ASP A 21 -11.18 23.95 28.49
CA ASP A 21 -12.64 23.88 28.72
C ASP A 21 -13.43 25.01 28.06
N ASN A 22 -12.85 26.19 27.92
CA ASN A 22 -13.50 27.33 27.27
C ASN A 22 -13.41 27.30 25.73
N THR A 23 -12.65 26.36 25.14
CA THR A 23 -12.45 26.35 23.66
C THR A 23 -13.75 26.06 22.92
N ILE A 24 -14.56 25.15 23.44
CA ILE A 24 -15.86 24.81 22.82
C ILE A 24 -16.78 26.02 22.83
N GLU A 25 -16.85 26.76 23.95
CA GLU A 25 -17.66 27.95 24.08
C GLU A 25 -17.18 29.06 23.13
N LEU A 26 -15.88 29.30 23.07
CA LEU A 26 -15.27 30.29 22.17
C LEU A 26 -15.54 29.96 20.69
N LEU A 27 -15.40 28.69 20.30
CA LEU A 27 -15.67 28.24 18.94
C LEU A 27 -17.15 28.35 18.62
N SER A 28 -18.05 27.95 19.54
CA SER A 28 -19.51 28.01 19.35
C SER A 28 -20.04 29.44 19.19
N ASN A 29 -19.37 30.41 19.81
CA ASN A 29 -19.74 31.83 19.73
C ASN A 29 -19.08 32.56 18.57
N SER A 30 -18.27 31.88 17.75
CA SER A 30 -17.63 32.49 16.58
C SER A 30 -18.59 32.59 15.41
N GLU A 31 -18.76 33.79 14.84
CA GLU A 31 -19.56 34.03 13.63
C GLU A 31 -19.00 33.29 12.39
N GLN A 32 -17.74 32.82 12.44
CA GLN A 32 -17.09 32.10 11.36
C GLN A 32 -17.42 30.61 11.37
N ILE A 33 -17.95 30.06 12.46
CA ILE A 33 -18.30 28.65 12.61
C ILE A 33 -19.81 28.49 12.46
N ARG A 34 -20.20 27.81 11.37
CA ARG A 34 -21.63 27.56 11.08
C ARG A 34 -22.21 26.43 11.92
N TRP A 35 -21.39 25.43 12.21
CA TRP A 35 -21.82 24.20 12.87
C TRP A 35 -20.63 23.52 13.55
N MET A 36 -20.88 22.87 14.65
CA MET A 36 -19.90 22.06 15.40
C MET A 36 -20.61 20.94 16.13
N ASP A 37 -20.08 19.74 16.06
CA ASP A 37 -20.58 18.57 16.79
C ASP A 37 -19.45 17.56 17.06
N ASN A 38 -19.72 16.57 17.88
CA ASN A 38 -18.79 15.47 18.14
C ASN A 38 -18.78 14.48 16.98
N VAL A 39 -17.60 14.01 16.61
CA VAL A 39 -17.45 12.90 15.64
C VAL A 39 -18.03 11.64 16.26
N GLN A 40 -19.15 11.19 15.72
CA GLN A 40 -19.80 9.95 16.16
C GLN A 40 -18.98 8.74 15.69
N PRO A 41 -18.90 7.64 16.48
CA PRO A 41 -18.14 6.45 16.09
C PRO A 41 -18.51 5.89 14.71
N GLY A 42 -19.80 5.88 14.35
CA GLY A 42 -20.26 5.40 13.05
C GLY A 42 -19.72 6.21 11.86
N TYR A 43 -19.37 7.48 12.06
CA TYR A 43 -18.77 8.31 11.00
C TYR A 43 -17.32 7.96 10.69
N ARG A 44 -16.71 7.09 11.48
CA ARG A 44 -15.35 6.59 11.29
C ARG A 44 -15.29 5.26 10.57
N LEU A 45 -16.43 4.68 10.20
CA LEU A 45 -16.53 3.38 9.56
C LEU A 45 -16.99 3.52 8.11
N HIS A 46 -16.26 2.89 7.20
CA HIS A 46 -16.70 2.76 5.82
C HIS A 46 -18.06 2.06 5.75
N PRO A 47 -19.03 2.54 4.94
CA PRO A 47 -20.38 1.98 4.89
C PRO A 47 -20.44 0.47 4.67
N GLN A 48 -19.54 -0.11 3.87
CA GLN A 48 -19.48 -1.55 3.64
C GLN A 48 -19.24 -2.35 4.92
N LEU A 49 -18.45 -1.84 5.88
CA LEU A 49 -18.23 -2.50 7.17
C LEU A 49 -19.50 -2.60 8.01
N MET A 50 -20.48 -1.73 7.76
CA MET A 50 -21.75 -1.69 8.46
C MET A 50 -22.81 -2.59 7.83
N LEU A 51 -22.58 -3.12 6.63
CA LEU A 51 -23.55 -3.98 5.92
C LEU A 51 -23.52 -5.44 6.37
N GLY A 52 -22.69 -5.81 7.36
CA GLY A 52 -22.61 -7.15 7.91
C GLY A 52 -21.83 -8.15 7.04
N GLU A 53 -21.09 -7.66 6.05
CA GLU A 53 -20.16 -8.49 5.30
C GLU A 53 -18.95 -8.87 6.17
N SER A 54 -18.44 -10.08 6.00
CA SER A 54 -17.25 -10.54 6.72
C SER A 54 -15.99 -10.09 5.99
N TYR A 55 -15.21 -9.24 6.62
CA TYR A 55 -13.89 -8.83 6.15
C TYR A 55 -12.82 -9.44 7.04
N THR A 56 -11.79 -10.00 6.42
CA THR A 56 -10.65 -10.59 7.14
C THR A 56 -9.52 -9.58 7.36
N ASN A 57 -9.46 -8.53 6.53
CA ASN A 57 -8.46 -7.48 6.64
C ASN A 57 -9.15 -6.12 6.58
N VAL A 58 -8.74 -5.24 7.48
CA VAL A 58 -9.19 -3.85 7.51
C VAL A 58 -7.99 -2.90 7.61
N ALA A 59 -8.14 -1.75 6.97
CA ALA A 59 -7.27 -0.61 7.12
C ALA A 59 -7.84 0.30 8.20
N VAL A 60 -7.01 0.74 9.15
CA VAL A 60 -7.33 1.70 10.18
C VAL A 60 -6.46 2.92 9.96
N ILE A 61 -7.06 4.04 9.65
CA ILE A 61 -6.37 5.31 9.41
C ILE A 61 -6.29 6.05 10.75
N PRO A 62 -5.10 6.23 11.32
CA PRO A 62 -4.93 6.98 12.55
C PRO A 62 -5.01 8.48 12.33
N THR A 63 -5.22 9.23 13.40
CA THR A 63 -5.19 10.69 13.37
C THR A 63 -3.76 11.21 13.13
N SER A 64 -3.64 12.33 12.41
CA SER A 64 -2.35 12.90 11.98
C SER A 64 -1.46 13.41 13.13
N ASP A 65 -2.01 13.59 14.33
CA ASP A 65 -1.28 14.04 15.52
C ASP A 65 -0.66 12.91 16.36
N LEU A 66 -0.76 11.67 15.86
CA LEU A 66 -0.23 10.51 16.55
C LEU A 66 1.29 10.42 16.37
N GLY A 67 2.05 10.48 17.45
CA GLY A 67 3.51 10.29 17.42
C GLY A 67 3.88 8.79 17.33
N TYR A 68 5.18 8.50 17.12
CA TYR A 68 5.69 7.13 16.96
C TYR A 68 5.22 6.17 18.07
N GLY A 69 5.33 6.57 19.34
CA GLY A 69 4.84 5.76 20.48
C GLY A 69 3.35 5.46 20.40
N GLY A 70 2.55 6.43 19.95
CA GLY A 70 1.11 6.27 19.80
C GLY A 70 0.71 5.27 18.71
N TYR A 71 1.50 5.12 17.64
CA TYR A 71 1.26 4.07 16.63
C TYR A 71 1.50 2.67 17.20
N MET A 72 2.54 2.52 18.02
CA MET A 72 2.83 1.23 18.68
C MET A 72 1.73 0.86 19.70
N GLU A 73 1.29 1.81 20.51
CA GLU A 73 0.18 1.62 21.43
C GLU A 73 -1.11 1.29 20.69
N LEU A 74 -1.42 2.00 19.61
CA LEU A 74 -2.60 1.71 18.80
C LEU A 74 -2.57 0.28 18.23
N ALA A 75 -1.43 -0.20 17.75
CA ALA A 75 -1.30 -1.57 17.23
C ALA A 75 -1.62 -2.61 18.32
N LEU A 76 -1.12 -2.39 19.55
CA LEU A 76 -1.43 -3.26 20.70
C LEU A 76 -2.91 -3.22 21.08
N ASP A 77 -3.52 -2.03 21.05
CA ASP A 77 -4.94 -1.88 21.37
C ASP A 77 -5.82 -2.51 20.29
N LEU A 78 -5.46 -2.45 19.01
CA LEU A 78 -6.17 -3.15 17.94
C LEU A 78 -6.20 -4.67 18.17
N LEU A 79 -5.11 -5.26 18.68
CA LEU A 79 -5.11 -6.67 19.12
C LEU A 79 -6.10 -6.89 20.27
N SER A 80 -6.12 -5.98 21.27
CA SER A 80 -7.04 -6.07 22.40
C SER A 80 -8.52 -5.89 21.98
N TYR A 81 -8.78 -5.19 20.88
CA TYR A 81 -10.11 -4.99 20.31
C TYR A 81 -10.62 -6.22 19.54
N GLY A 82 -9.76 -7.21 19.30
CA GLY A 82 -10.11 -8.48 18.68
C GLY A 82 -9.46 -8.76 17.33
N ALA A 83 -8.44 -8.01 16.95
CA ALA A 83 -7.60 -8.39 15.81
C ALA A 83 -6.69 -9.57 16.18
N HIS A 84 -6.46 -10.48 15.23
CA HIS A 84 -5.49 -11.58 15.38
C HIS A 84 -4.06 -11.13 15.10
N ASP A 85 -3.92 -10.10 14.26
CA ASP A 85 -2.67 -9.50 13.86
C ASP A 85 -2.93 -8.02 13.60
N ALA A 86 -2.04 -7.15 14.04
CA ALA A 86 -2.13 -5.73 13.81
C ALA A 86 -0.74 -5.10 13.70
N TRP A 87 -0.60 -4.26 12.69
CA TRP A 87 0.63 -3.50 12.44
C TRP A 87 0.28 -2.07 12.08
N CYS A 88 1.03 -1.10 12.60
CA CYS A 88 0.86 0.32 12.32
C CYS A 88 2.14 0.93 11.76
N GLY A 89 2.03 1.55 10.58
CA GLY A 89 2.99 2.51 10.06
C GLY A 89 2.56 3.96 10.35
N PHE A 90 3.25 4.93 9.78
CA PHE A 90 3.02 6.36 10.08
C PHE A 90 1.67 6.92 9.58
N SER A 91 0.98 6.26 8.67
CA SER A 91 -0.27 6.77 8.10
C SER A 91 -1.37 5.73 8.01
N LEU A 92 -1.05 4.47 8.30
CA LEU A 92 -1.96 3.35 8.12
C LEU A 92 -1.64 2.25 9.12
N CYS A 93 -2.67 1.73 9.78
CA CYS A 93 -2.61 0.44 10.47
C CYS A 93 -3.37 -0.60 9.65
N GLN A 94 -2.85 -1.82 9.64
CA GLN A 94 -3.53 -2.99 9.10
C GLN A 94 -3.93 -3.90 10.24
N ALA A 95 -5.12 -4.45 10.20
CA ALA A 95 -5.58 -5.41 11.19
C ALA A 95 -6.26 -6.60 10.50
N LYS A 96 -5.93 -7.82 10.97
CA LYS A 96 -6.61 -9.05 10.57
C LYS A 96 -7.67 -9.40 11.60
N ILE A 97 -8.90 -9.59 11.16
CA ILE A 97 -10.06 -9.87 12.01
C ILE A 97 -10.80 -11.12 11.53
N SER A 98 -11.43 -11.85 12.45
CA SER A 98 -12.33 -12.98 12.09
C SER A 98 -13.80 -12.68 12.39
N ASP A 99 -14.08 -11.97 13.49
CA ASP A 99 -15.39 -11.41 13.82
C ASP A 99 -15.25 -9.90 13.98
N GLY A 100 -15.81 -9.16 13.03
CA GLY A 100 -15.63 -7.72 12.96
C GLY A 100 -16.41 -6.93 13.99
N SER A 101 -17.45 -7.46 14.62
CA SER A 101 -18.42 -6.67 15.39
C SER A 101 -17.80 -5.97 16.60
N ASN A 102 -17.11 -6.69 17.46
CA ASN A 102 -16.43 -6.11 18.63
C ASN A 102 -15.23 -5.25 18.24
N PHE A 103 -14.46 -5.71 17.25
CA PHE A 103 -13.32 -4.95 16.75
C PHE A 103 -13.74 -3.59 16.23
N LEU A 104 -14.72 -3.54 15.30
CA LEU A 104 -15.20 -2.30 14.70
C LEU A 104 -15.81 -1.36 15.75
N PHE A 105 -16.56 -1.91 16.70
CA PHE A 105 -17.15 -1.13 17.78
C PHE A 105 -16.11 -0.42 18.66
N ASN A 106 -15.06 -1.14 19.06
CA ASN A 106 -13.99 -0.59 19.88
C ASN A 106 -13.10 0.37 19.10
N THR A 107 -12.70 -0.02 17.89
CA THR A 107 -11.84 0.80 17.03
C THR A 107 -12.50 2.12 16.65
N ALA A 108 -13.79 2.12 16.31
CA ALA A 108 -14.52 3.34 16.00
C ALA A 108 -14.64 4.32 17.18
N ARG A 109 -14.51 3.85 18.42
CA ARG A 109 -14.55 4.66 19.64
C ARG A 109 -13.18 5.18 20.07
N ASP A 110 -12.11 4.62 19.51
CA ASP A 110 -10.77 5.10 19.81
C ASP A 110 -10.54 6.49 19.20
N GLY A 111 -10.25 7.47 20.05
CA GLY A 111 -10.02 8.85 19.62
C GLY A 111 -8.79 9.03 18.72
N ARG A 112 -7.90 8.03 18.66
CA ARG A 112 -6.72 8.00 17.78
C ARG A 112 -7.04 7.53 16.37
N VAL A 113 -8.24 6.99 16.14
CA VAL A 113 -8.69 6.48 14.84
C VAL A 113 -9.51 7.55 14.13
N LEU A 114 -9.12 7.86 12.91
CA LEU A 114 -9.83 8.77 12.02
C LEU A 114 -10.85 8.01 11.16
N TRP A 115 -10.45 6.87 10.58
CA TRP A 115 -11.25 6.12 9.63
C TRP A 115 -10.90 4.63 9.64
N VAL A 116 -11.88 3.78 9.34
CA VAL A 116 -11.72 2.33 9.17
C VAL A 116 -12.40 1.90 7.89
N GLU A 117 -11.71 1.14 7.06
CA GLU A 117 -12.24 0.64 5.79
C GLU A 117 -11.82 -0.81 5.52
N PRO A 118 -12.57 -1.54 4.66
CA PRO A 118 -12.14 -2.85 4.20
C PRO A 118 -10.83 -2.76 3.45
N MET A 119 -9.91 -3.67 3.74
CA MET A 119 -8.69 -3.82 2.97
C MET A 119 -8.84 -4.99 2.01
N PHE A 120 -8.90 -4.67 0.73
CA PHE A 120 -8.95 -5.69 -0.31
C PHE A 120 -7.56 -6.23 -0.59
N SER A 121 -7.47 -7.53 -0.85
CA SER A 121 -6.23 -8.13 -1.32
C SER A 121 -5.86 -7.50 -2.66
N MET A 122 -4.72 -6.85 -2.72
CA MET A 122 -4.16 -6.41 -3.99
C MET A 122 -3.70 -7.65 -4.76
N GLN A 123 -4.17 -7.78 -5.99
CA GLN A 123 -3.72 -8.81 -6.91
C GLN A 123 -2.94 -8.15 -8.05
N VAL A 124 -1.87 -8.81 -8.47
CA VAL A 124 -1.09 -8.37 -9.62
C VAL A 124 -1.77 -8.91 -10.87
N HIS A 125 -2.07 -8.04 -11.82
CA HIS A 125 -2.82 -8.38 -13.03
C HIS A 125 -2.02 -8.09 -14.31
N ASN A 126 -0.75 -8.47 -14.35
CA ASN A 126 0.14 -8.19 -15.50
C ASN A 126 -0.39 -8.75 -16.82
N GLY A 127 -0.96 -9.96 -16.80
CA GLY A 127 -1.57 -10.55 -18.00
C GLY A 127 -2.77 -9.74 -18.52
N ILE A 128 -3.59 -9.21 -17.62
CA ILE A 128 -4.70 -8.31 -17.97
C ILE A 128 -4.17 -6.98 -18.48
N ALA A 129 -3.13 -6.42 -17.87
CA ALA A 129 -2.50 -5.18 -18.30
C ALA A 129 -1.94 -5.28 -19.73
N ARG A 130 -1.30 -6.41 -20.08
CA ARG A 130 -0.83 -6.67 -21.46
C ARG A 130 -1.98 -6.67 -22.47
N ALA A 131 -3.11 -7.28 -22.12
CA ALA A 131 -4.29 -7.29 -22.99
C ALA A 131 -4.88 -5.89 -23.19
N ILE A 132 -5.04 -5.13 -22.10
CA ILE A 132 -5.58 -3.76 -22.14
C ILE A 132 -4.65 -2.81 -22.91
N SER A 133 -3.33 -2.95 -22.76
CA SER A 133 -2.34 -2.12 -23.47
C SER A 133 -2.16 -2.49 -24.96
N GLY A 134 -2.80 -3.56 -25.43
CA GLY A 134 -2.72 -4.01 -26.81
C GLY A 134 -1.50 -4.86 -27.15
N VAL A 135 -0.62 -5.16 -26.19
CA VAL A 135 0.60 -5.97 -26.43
C VAL A 135 0.26 -7.37 -26.92
N VAL A 136 -0.78 -7.99 -26.39
CA VAL A 136 -1.24 -9.32 -26.84
C VAL A 136 -1.63 -9.31 -28.32
N SER A 137 -2.23 -8.22 -28.79
CA SER A 137 -2.59 -8.07 -30.22
C SER A 137 -1.35 -7.93 -31.11
N LEU A 138 -0.31 -7.23 -30.62
CA LEU A 138 0.97 -7.12 -31.34
C LEU A 138 1.71 -8.46 -31.40
N ASP A 139 1.75 -9.19 -30.29
CA ASP A 139 2.37 -10.54 -30.22
C ASP A 139 1.74 -11.54 -31.21
N SER A 140 0.45 -11.38 -31.50
CA SER A 140 -0.31 -12.27 -32.38
C SER A 140 -0.28 -11.84 -33.85
N ASP A 141 0.22 -10.66 -34.16
CA ASP A 141 0.32 -10.16 -35.55
C ASP A 141 1.65 -10.57 -36.20
N PRO A 142 1.64 -11.45 -37.20
CA PRO A 142 2.88 -11.94 -37.84
C PRO A 142 3.66 -10.85 -38.62
N SER A 143 3.09 -9.66 -38.75
CA SER A 143 3.76 -8.52 -39.38
C SER A 143 4.74 -7.81 -38.45
N PHE A 144 4.68 -8.11 -37.14
CA PHE A 144 5.53 -7.51 -36.12
C PHE A 144 6.31 -8.59 -35.37
N THR A 145 7.59 -8.33 -35.12
CA THR A 145 8.47 -9.10 -34.24
C THR A 145 9.06 -8.14 -33.20
N LEU A 146 8.18 -7.57 -32.38
CA LEU A 146 8.55 -6.59 -31.36
C LEU A 146 8.61 -7.28 -30.00
N ASP A 147 9.68 -8.00 -29.76
CA ASP A 147 9.90 -8.79 -28.53
C ASP A 147 11.01 -8.22 -27.63
N GLY A 148 11.67 -7.14 -28.04
CA GLY A 148 12.80 -6.54 -27.32
C GLY A 148 14.14 -7.18 -27.59
N SER A 149 14.25 -8.08 -28.57
CA SER A 149 15.52 -8.70 -28.95
C SER A 149 16.58 -7.66 -29.35
N GLY A 150 17.74 -7.72 -28.67
CA GLY A 150 18.84 -6.76 -28.85
C GLY A 150 18.73 -5.49 -28.04
N GLU A 151 17.62 -5.28 -27.32
CA GLU A 151 17.42 -4.12 -26.45
C GLU A 151 17.91 -4.38 -25.02
N MET A 152 18.36 -3.31 -24.36
CA MET A 152 18.83 -3.33 -22.96
C MET A 152 18.01 -2.35 -22.12
N LEU A 153 17.36 -2.85 -21.09
CA LEU A 153 16.68 -2.03 -20.10
C LEU A 153 17.60 -1.78 -18.90
N ALA A 154 17.60 -0.55 -18.39
CA ALA A 154 18.19 -0.21 -17.10
C ALA A 154 17.04 0.03 -16.10
N ILE A 155 17.03 -0.72 -15.01
CA ILE A 155 16.02 -0.63 -13.95
C ILE A 155 16.74 -0.28 -12.66
N ALA A 156 16.21 0.69 -11.89
CA ALA A 156 16.67 1.05 -10.57
C ALA A 156 15.54 0.76 -9.57
N ASP A 157 15.73 -0.24 -8.71
CA ASP A 157 14.71 -0.74 -7.79
C ASP A 157 15.36 -1.48 -6.61
N THR A 158 14.60 -2.26 -5.84
CA THR A 158 15.07 -2.93 -4.63
C THR A 158 16.20 -3.91 -4.88
N GLY A 159 16.18 -4.62 -5.99
CA GLY A 159 17.15 -5.64 -6.38
C GLY A 159 16.60 -6.55 -7.46
N LEU A 160 17.28 -7.67 -7.73
CA LEU A 160 16.86 -8.62 -8.75
C LEU A 160 17.27 -10.04 -8.38
N ASP A 161 16.31 -10.96 -8.32
CA ASP A 161 16.57 -12.38 -8.35
C ASP A 161 17.04 -12.78 -9.76
N ARG A 162 18.38 -12.82 -9.94
CA ARG A 162 19.01 -13.13 -11.25
C ARG A 162 18.79 -14.55 -11.72
N ASP A 163 18.45 -15.45 -10.80
CA ASP A 163 18.26 -16.88 -11.07
C ASP A 163 16.80 -17.20 -11.41
N HIS A 164 15.93 -16.19 -11.43
CA HIS A 164 14.54 -16.38 -11.81
C HIS A 164 14.42 -16.95 -13.25
N PRO A 165 13.67 -18.05 -13.45
CA PRO A 165 13.64 -18.75 -14.73
C PRO A 165 13.20 -17.87 -15.91
N ASP A 166 12.30 -16.92 -15.68
CA ASP A 166 11.74 -16.04 -16.72
C ASP A 166 12.70 -14.96 -17.23
N ILE A 167 13.90 -14.84 -16.69
CA ILE A 167 14.96 -13.92 -17.15
C ILE A 167 16.32 -14.61 -17.29
N ALA A 168 16.33 -15.94 -17.27
CA ALA A 168 17.55 -16.73 -17.32
C ALA A 168 18.42 -16.33 -18.53
N GLY A 169 19.70 -16.00 -18.26
CA GLY A 169 20.68 -15.60 -19.28
C GLY A 169 20.52 -14.18 -19.83
N ARG A 170 19.54 -13.40 -19.37
CA ARG A 170 19.27 -12.04 -19.86
C ARG A 170 19.60 -10.92 -18.86
N VAL A 171 20.21 -11.25 -17.72
CA VAL A 171 20.75 -10.30 -16.75
C VAL A 171 22.17 -9.95 -17.11
N ALA A 172 22.42 -8.75 -17.62
CA ALA A 172 23.76 -8.30 -18.02
C ALA A 172 24.62 -7.94 -16.79
N ALA A 173 24.06 -7.19 -15.84
CA ALA A 173 24.73 -6.83 -14.58
C ALA A 173 23.71 -6.40 -13.53
N ILE A 174 24.12 -6.54 -12.26
CA ILE A 174 23.45 -5.92 -11.12
C ILE A 174 24.48 -5.05 -10.39
N TYR A 175 24.14 -3.79 -10.18
CA TYR A 175 24.99 -2.82 -9.48
C TYR A 175 24.31 -2.41 -8.18
N THR A 176 25.11 -2.20 -7.15
CA THR A 176 24.72 -1.50 -5.92
C THR A 176 25.47 -0.17 -5.83
N GLN A 177 25.20 0.65 -4.83
CA GLN A 177 26.01 1.81 -4.53
C GLN A 177 27.49 1.51 -4.20
N PHE A 178 27.81 0.22 -3.96
CA PHE A 178 29.16 -0.25 -3.63
C PHE A 178 29.85 -0.96 -4.80
N GLY A 179 29.20 -1.09 -5.95
CA GLY A 179 29.74 -1.76 -7.13
C GLY A 179 28.83 -2.88 -7.64
N LEU A 180 29.45 -3.92 -8.23
CA LEU A 180 28.70 -5.08 -8.71
C LEU A 180 28.15 -5.90 -7.55
N ASP A 181 26.86 -6.18 -7.62
CA ASP A 181 26.23 -7.14 -6.74
C ASP A 181 26.46 -8.56 -7.27
N THR A 182 26.91 -9.43 -6.38
CA THR A 182 27.10 -10.85 -6.66
C THR A 182 26.05 -11.74 -6.00
N SER A 183 25.16 -11.16 -5.19
CA SER A 183 24.01 -11.87 -4.62
C SER A 183 23.02 -12.26 -5.71
N PRO A 184 22.49 -13.47 -5.74
CA PRO A 184 21.41 -13.82 -6.66
C PRO A 184 20.03 -13.38 -6.16
N ALA A 185 19.91 -12.92 -4.92
CA ALA A 185 18.62 -12.69 -4.28
C ALA A 185 18.17 -11.23 -4.36
N ASP A 186 16.85 -11.04 -4.49
CA ASP A 186 16.16 -9.79 -4.19
C ASP A 186 15.47 -9.97 -2.82
N SER A 187 16.23 -9.72 -1.75
CA SER A 187 15.80 -10.01 -0.37
C SER A 187 14.81 -9.00 0.19
N ASN A 188 14.63 -7.86 -0.48
CA ASN A 188 13.74 -6.80 0.00
C ASN A 188 12.33 -6.90 -0.61
N GLY A 189 11.68 -8.05 -0.41
CA GLY A 189 10.29 -8.28 -0.80
C GLY A 189 10.06 -8.54 -2.28
N GLY A 190 11.11 -8.64 -3.11
CA GLY A 190 11.02 -9.02 -4.51
C GLY A 190 10.39 -7.98 -5.42
N HIS A 191 10.30 -6.71 -5.00
CA HIS A 191 9.66 -5.66 -5.81
C HIS A 191 10.41 -5.42 -7.12
N GLY A 192 11.72 -5.24 -7.08
CA GLY A 192 12.54 -5.02 -8.28
C GLY A 192 12.52 -6.22 -9.23
N THR A 193 12.50 -7.44 -8.70
CA THR A 193 12.28 -8.66 -9.48
C THR A 193 10.93 -8.63 -10.18
N HIS A 194 9.85 -8.29 -9.46
CA HIS A 194 8.52 -8.20 -10.04
C HIS A 194 8.44 -7.12 -11.14
N VAL A 195 9.02 -5.94 -10.92
CA VAL A 195 9.09 -4.86 -11.93
C VAL A 195 9.85 -5.33 -13.17
N THR A 196 10.98 -6.00 -12.97
CA THR A 196 11.79 -6.55 -14.07
C THR A 196 11.00 -7.59 -14.87
N LEU A 197 10.34 -8.53 -14.20
CA LEU A 197 9.54 -9.57 -14.87
C LEU A 197 8.34 -8.97 -15.63
N THR A 198 7.72 -7.93 -15.09
CA THR A 198 6.67 -7.19 -15.81
C THR A 198 7.19 -6.59 -17.11
N ALA A 199 8.44 -6.14 -17.15
CA ALA A 199 9.04 -5.57 -18.33
C ALA A 199 9.54 -6.64 -19.31
N ILE A 200 10.32 -7.63 -18.84
CA ILE A 200 11.09 -8.54 -19.70
C ILE A 200 10.91 -10.03 -19.40
N GLY A 201 10.05 -10.44 -18.50
CA GLY A 201 9.81 -11.87 -18.21
C GLY A 201 9.35 -12.61 -19.47
N ASP A 202 9.92 -13.78 -19.79
CA ASP A 202 9.54 -14.54 -20.98
C ASP A 202 8.32 -15.44 -20.79
N GLY A 203 7.86 -15.58 -19.52
CA GLY A 203 6.72 -16.43 -19.17
C GLY A 203 7.06 -17.93 -19.13
N THR A 204 8.33 -18.29 -18.96
CA THR A 204 8.74 -19.69 -18.78
C THR A 204 8.06 -20.32 -17.57
N SER A 205 7.91 -19.58 -16.47
CA SER A 205 7.21 -20.04 -15.26
C SER A 205 5.69 -20.11 -15.44
N ASP A 206 5.11 -19.09 -16.11
CA ASP A 206 3.70 -18.98 -16.41
C ASP A 206 3.49 -18.00 -17.57
N LEU A 207 2.98 -18.50 -18.70
CA LEU A 207 2.72 -17.68 -19.89
C LEU A 207 1.76 -16.51 -19.63
N SER A 208 0.88 -16.60 -18.64
CA SER A 208 -0.05 -15.52 -18.28
C SER A 208 0.67 -14.32 -17.64
N THR A 209 1.90 -14.50 -17.16
CA THR A 209 2.72 -13.47 -16.52
C THR A 209 3.82 -12.93 -17.42
N LYS A 210 3.86 -13.32 -18.69
CA LYS A 210 4.84 -12.85 -19.70
C LYS A 210 4.93 -11.32 -19.70
N GLY A 211 6.14 -10.78 -19.73
CA GLY A 211 6.44 -9.34 -19.78
C GLY A 211 6.18 -8.72 -21.15
N ILE A 212 6.48 -7.43 -21.28
CA ILE A 212 6.22 -6.65 -22.51
C ILE A 212 7.29 -6.92 -23.57
N ALA A 213 8.57 -7.04 -23.17
CA ALA A 213 9.73 -7.21 -24.05
C ALA A 213 10.50 -8.49 -23.66
N PRO A 214 9.94 -9.69 -23.92
CA PRO A 214 10.42 -10.95 -23.33
C PRO A 214 11.81 -11.39 -23.81
N GLU A 215 12.37 -10.80 -24.87
CA GLU A 215 13.70 -11.10 -25.37
C GLU A 215 14.74 -10.00 -25.03
N ALA A 216 14.32 -8.93 -24.33
CA ALA A 216 15.22 -7.88 -23.90
C ALA A 216 16.13 -8.35 -22.76
N SER A 217 17.29 -7.71 -22.62
CA SER A 217 18.22 -7.89 -21.49
C SER A 217 18.03 -6.77 -20.44
N VAL A 218 18.51 -7.01 -19.22
CA VAL A 218 18.42 -6.04 -18.13
C VAL A 218 19.76 -5.77 -17.46
N THR A 219 19.95 -4.50 -17.08
CA THR A 219 20.91 -4.08 -16.05
C THR A 219 20.12 -3.51 -14.89
N MET A 220 20.34 -4.06 -13.69
CA MET A 220 19.69 -3.61 -12.45
C MET A 220 20.62 -2.72 -11.65
N TYR A 221 20.07 -1.65 -11.09
CA TYR A 221 20.70 -0.85 -10.03
C TYR A 221 19.89 -1.08 -8.74
N ALA A 222 20.39 -1.93 -7.87
CA ALA A 222 19.77 -2.20 -6.57
C ALA A 222 19.97 -0.98 -5.66
N LEU A 223 18.87 -0.33 -5.30
CA LEU A 223 18.85 0.86 -4.43
C LEU A 223 18.87 0.47 -2.96
N ASP A 224 18.39 -0.72 -2.64
CA ASP A 224 18.41 -1.26 -1.31
C ASP A 224 19.67 -2.08 -1.10
N TYR A 225 20.35 -1.75 -0.01
CA TYR A 225 21.52 -2.52 0.42
C TYR A 225 21.06 -3.73 1.22
N ASP A 226 21.36 -4.89 0.68
CA ASP A 226 21.28 -6.14 1.42
C ASP A 226 22.71 -6.58 1.75
N PRO A 227 23.09 -6.58 3.05
CA PRO A 227 24.44 -6.93 3.49
C PRO A 227 24.74 -8.43 3.41
#